data_5c192b478bc3e420627f727b0eb3c9da
#
_entry.id   5c192b478bc3e420627f727b0eb3c9da
#
_cell.length_a   1.000
_cell.length_b   1.000
_cell.length_c   1.000
_cell.angle_alpha   90.00
_cell.angle_beta   90.00
_cell.angle_gamma   90.00
#
_symmetry.space_group_name_H-M   'P 1'
#
loop_
_entity.id
_entity.type
_entity.pdbx_description
1 polymer ?
#
loop_
_entity_poly.entity_id
_entity_poly.type
_entity_poly.pdbx_seq_one_letter_code
_entity_poly.pdbx_strand_id
1 'polypeptide(L)'
;QNIAGTGRNGRITKDDAVKAVPSMGSAPKGSERGGERKKLSMLRRKVAERLVAVKNETAMLTTFNEADMAPIFALRKKYKETFAEKHGVSLGFMSFFTKAVVRALQMYPDVNSMIDGDYKIAYDYCDISVAVSGPKGLMVPVVRGAENLSFRAIEQEIKRLAIRARDGQITLDDMTGGTFTISNGGVFGSMLSTPIINPPQSGILGMHNIIERPVAIEGKV
;
A
#
# COMPACT_ATOMS: atom_id res chain seq x y z
N GLN A 1 34.81 -34.05 -9.72
CA GLN A 1 35.50 -33.10 -10.61
C GLN A 1 36.73 -33.80 -11.18
N ASN A 2 36.87 -33.90 -12.51
CA ASN A 2 38.08 -34.48 -13.14
C ASN A 2 39.17 -33.39 -13.19
N ILE A 3 40.17 -33.53 -12.37
CA ILE A 3 41.39 -32.70 -12.41
C ILE A 3 42.35 -33.35 -13.40
N ALA A 4 42.74 -32.61 -14.43
CA ALA A 4 43.80 -33.07 -15.34
C ALA A 4 45.14 -33.02 -14.63
N GLY A 5 45.85 -34.17 -14.50
CA GLY A 5 47.17 -34.22 -13.87
C GLY A 5 48.27 -33.84 -14.84
N THR A 6 49.16 -32.95 -14.43
CA THR A 6 50.37 -32.52 -15.20
C THR A 6 51.61 -33.30 -14.85
N GLY A 7 51.58 -34.23 -13.89
CA GLY A 7 52.69 -35.06 -13.47
C GLY A 7 52.97 -36.23 -14.44
N ARG A 8 54.12 -36.93 -14.23
CA ARG A 8 54.51 -38.08 -15.05
C ARG A 8 53.41 -39.14 -15.10
N ASN A 9 53.04 -39.57 -16.30
CA ASN A 9 51.95 -40.50 -16.57
C ASN A 9 50.57 -39.98 -16.14
N GLY A 10 50.29 -38.66 -16.21
CA GLY A 10 49.01 -38.10 -15.91
C GLY A 10 48.65 -38.02 -14.41
N ARG A 11 49.64 -38.16 -13.53
CA ARG A 11 49.45 -38.02 -12.09
C ARG A 11 49.08 -36.58 -11.72
N ILE A 12 48.11 -36.44 -10.84
CA ILE A 12 47.74 -35.16 -10.27
C ILE A 12 48.83 -34.71 -9.28
N THR A 13 49.45 -33.58 -9.54
CA THR A 13 50.42 -32.94 -8.67
C THR A 13 49.75 -32.06 -7.62
N LYS A 14 50.53 -31.65 -6.59
CA LYS A 14 50.02 -30.69 -5.60
C LYS A 14 49.58 -29.37 -6.25
N ASP A 15 50.29 -28.92 -7.28
CA ASP A 15 49.99 -27.71 -7.99
C ASP A 15 48.66 -27.82 -8.80
N ASP A 16 48.37 -28.98 -9.36
CA ASP A 16 47.13 -29.27 -10.04
C ASP A 16 45.95 -29.20 -9.04
N ALA A 17 46.14 -29.78 -7.85
CA ALA A 17 45.16 -29.77 -6.79
C ALA A 17 44.91 -28.33 -6.28
N VAL A 18 45.97 -27.55 -6.05
CA VAL A 18 45.84 -26.15 -5.62
C VAL A 18 45.18 -25.27 -6.65
N LYS A 19 45.50 -25.47 -7.93
CA LYS A 19 44.81 -24.75 -9.05
C LYS A 19 43.35 -25.14 -9.23
N ALA A 20 42.98 -26.36 -8.87
CA ALA A 20 41.64 -26.88 -8.95
C ALA A 20 40.74 -26.50 -7.74
N VAL A 21 41.34 -26.07 -6.62
CA VAL A 21 40.58 -25.56 -5.47
C VAL A 21 40.00 -24.21 -5.87
N PRO A 22 38.65 -24.05 -5.93
CA PRO A 22 38.07 -22.74 -6.19
C PRO A 22 38.52 -21.78 -5.11
N SER A 23 39.05 -20.62 -5.49
CA SER A 23 39.29 -19.55 -4.52
C SER A 23 38.00 -19.24 -3.79
N MET A 24 38.01 -19.14 -2.47
CA MET A 24 36.83 -18.73 -1.69
C MET A 24 36.34 -17.41 -2.25
N GLY A 25 35.13 -17.42 -2.84
CA GLY A 25 34.51 -16.25 -3.47
C GLY A 25 34.49 -16.26 -5.00
N SER A 26 35.07 -17.24 -5.69
CA SER A 26 34.91 -17.40 -7.14
C SER A 26 33.53 -17.93 -7.43
N ALA A 27 32.75 -17.20 -8.24
CA ALA A 27 31.43 -17.67 -8.71
C ALA A 27 31.57 -19.03 -9.42
N PRO A 28 30.62 -19.97 -9.25
CA PRO A 28 30.64 -21.24 -9.98
C PRO A 28 30.79 -20.98 -11.48
N LYS A 29 31.82 -21.53 -12.13
CA LYS A 29 31.87 -21.56 -13.60
C LYS A 29 30.76 -22.46 -14.09
N GLY A 30 29.65 -21.89 -14.58
CA GLY A 30 28.61 -22.74 -15.13
C GLY A 30 27.25 -22.18 -15.43
N SER A 31 26.95 -20.93 -15.16
CA SER A 31 25.82 -20.26 -15.80
C SER A 31 26.13 -18.78 -15.92
N GLU A 32 26.11 -18.24 -17.11
CA GLU A 32 26.04 -16.80 -17.31
C GLU A 32 24.78 -16.33 -16.56
N ARG A 33 24.98 -15.61 -15.46
CA ARG A 33 23.86 -14.97 -14.77
C ARG A 33 23.43 -13.81 -15.65
N GLY A 34 22.44 -14.05 -16.50
CA GLY A 34 21.85 -13.06 -17.37
C GLY A 34 20.95 -12.11 -16.57
N GLY A 35 21.05 -10.83 -16.87
CA GLY A 35 20.13 -9.81 -16.39
C GLY A 35 19.37 -9.21 -17.58
N GLU A 36 18.04 -9.16 -17.54
CA GLU A 36 17.25 -8.46 -18.56
C GLU A 36 17.19 -6.97 -18.25
N ARG A 37 17.62 -6.12 -19.18
CA ARG A 37 17.48 -4.66 -19.09
C ARG A 37 16.22 -4.24 -19.83
N LYS A 38 15.16 -3.89 -19.08
CA LYS A 38 13.88 -3.44 -19.63
C LYS A 38 13.60 -1.98 -19.27
N LYS A 39 13.20 -1.18 -20.25
CA LYS A 39 12.83 0.23 -20.04
C LYS A 39 11.52 0.31 -19.27
N LEU A 40 11.51 1.07 -18.18
CA LEU A 40 10.28 1.34 -17.40
C LEU A 40 9.29 2.16 -18.21
N SER A 41 7.99 1.90 -18.01
CA SER A 41 6.94 2.73 -18.59
C SER A 41 7.01 4.17 -18.06
N MET A 42 6.47 5.13 -18.79
CA MET A 42 6.44 6.53 -18.40
C MET A 42 5.71 6.71 -17.05
N LEU A 43 4.58 6.01 -16.86
CA LEU A 43 3.83 6.03 -15.62
C LEU A 43 4.69 5.57 -14.44
N ARG A 44 5.40 4.44 -14.55
CA ARG A 44 6.28 3.95 -13.48
C ARG A 44 7.39 4.93 -13.13
N ARG A 45 7.98 5.58 -14.13
CA ARG A 45 9.01 6.60 -13.89
C ARG A 45 8.43 7.78 -13.11
N LYS A 46 7.25 8.28 -13.51
CA LYS A 46 6.58 9.40 -12.83
C LYS A 46 6.16 9.05 -11.39
N VAL A 47 5.66 7.84 -11.16
CA VAL A 47 5.36 7.36 -9.80
C VAL A 47 6.63 7.30 -8.95
N ALA A 48 7.73 6.76 -9.49
CA ALA A 48 8.99 6.68 -8.77
C ALA A 48 9.54 8.08 -8.42
N GLU A 49 9.58 9.00 -9.39
CA GLU A 49 9.99 10.39 -9.18
C GLU A 49 9.18 11.04 -8.05
N ARG A 50 7.84 10.93 -8.10
CA ARG A 50 6.94 11.51 -7.10
C ARG A 50 7.15 10.93 -5.71
N LEU A 51 7.24 9.61 -5.57
CA LEU A 51 7.40 8.97 -4.26
C LEU A 51 8.77 9.29 -3.64
N VAL A 52 9.82 9.34 -4.45
CA VAL A 52 11.17 9.72 -3.97
C VAL A 52 11.20 11.18 -3.54
N ALA A 53 10.60 12.08 -4.33
CA ALA A 53 10.51 13.50 -3.98
C ALA A 53 9.82 13.68 -2.62
N VAL A 54 8.63 13.10 -2.44
CA VAL A 54 7.86 13.19 -1.18
C VAL A 54 8.66 12.67 0.01
N LYS A 55 9.32 11.52 -0.13
CA LYS A 55 10.14 10.95 0.95
C LYS A 55 11.29 11.88 1.35
N ASN A 56 11.87 12.60 0.40
CA ASN A 56 13.02 13.49 0.64
C ASN A 56 12.60 14.89 1.13
N GLU A 57 11.40 15.33 0.75
CA GLU A 57 10.88 16.67 1.05
C GLU A 57 10.05 16.72 2.33
N THR A 58 9.71 15.57 2.92
CA THR A 58 8.87 15.50 4.11
C THR A 58 9.56 14.76 5.27
N ALA A 59 9.27 15.21 6.48
CA ALA A 59 9.64 14.53 7.73
C ALA A 59 8.48 13.64 8.21
N MET A 60 8.15 12.59 7.45
CA MET A 60 7.05 11.70 7.80
C MET A 60 7.30 10.96 9.10
N LEU A 61 6.33 11.01 10.01
CA LEU A 61 6.26 10.19 11.21
C LEU A 61 5.16 9.16 11.04
N THR A 62 5.44 7.90 11.40
CA THR A 62 4.46 6.83 11.40
C THR A 62 4.15 6.40 12.83
N THR A 63 2.89 6.35 13.18
CA THR A 63 2.39 5.76 14.42
C THR A 63 1.57 4.52 14.10
N PHE A 64 1.62 3.52 14.98
CA PHE A 64 0.92 2.27 14.82
C PHE A 64 -0.09 2.09 15.93
N ASN A 65 -1.32 1.73 15.58
CA ASN A 65 -2.38 1.43 16.51
C ASN A 65 -3.12 0.19 16.09
N GLU A 66 -3.71 -0.50 17.05
CA GLU A 66 -4.55 -1.66 16.81
C GLU A 66 -5.99 -1.31 17.15
N ALA A 67 -6.91 -1.82 16.32
CA ALA A 67 -8.34 -1.67 16.54
C ALA A 67 -8.99 -3.04 16.66
N ASP A 68 -9.83 -3.22 17.70
CA ASP A 68 -10.69 -4.40 17.80
C ASP A 68 -11.74 -4.37 16.69
N MET A 69 -11.67 -5.36 15.81
CA MET A 69 -12.59 -5.49 14.68
C MET A 69 -13.83 -6.33 14.99
N ALA A 70 -13.92 -6.96 16.17
CA ALA A 70 -15.03 -7.83 16.54
C ALA A 70 -16.39 -7.12 16.45
N PRO A 71 -16.57 -5.86 16.93
CA PRO A 71 -17.83 -5.15 16.79
C PRO A 71 -18.24 -4.90 15.32
N ILE A 72 -17.28 -4.58 14.46
CA ILE A 72 -17.53 -4.36 13.04
C ILE A 72 -17.91 -5.67 12.35
N PHE A 73 -17.24 -6.77 12.67
CA PHE A 73 -17.62 -8.10 12.18
C PHE A 73 -19.04 -8.48 12.61
N ALA A 74 -19.42 -8.24 13.86
CA ALA A 74 -20.76 -8.50 14.36
C ALA A 74 -21.82 -7.69 13.61
N LEU A 75 -21.59 -6.39 13.39
CA LEU A 75 -22.48 -5.53 12.61
C LEU A 75 -22.61 -6.02 11.16
N ARG A 76 -21.49 -6.35 10.52
CA ARG A 76 -21.50 -6.88 9.16
C ARG A 76 -22.23 -8.23 9.08
N LYS A 77 -21.96 -9.14 10.02
CA LYS A 77 -22.68 -10.44 10.07
C LYS A 77 -24.18 -10.25 10.18
N LYS A 78 -24.64 -9.27 10.98
CA LYS A 78 -26.06 -8.98 11.19
C LYS A 78 -26.74 -8.34 9.99
N TYR A 79 -26.07 -7.44 9.27
CA TYR A 79 -26.72 -6.58 8.30
C TYR A 79 -26.26 -6.76 6.84
N LYS A 80 -25.20 -7.55 6.56
CA LYS A 80 -24.60 -7.63 5.23
C LYS A 80 -25.57 -8.05 4.13
N GLU A 81 -26.41 -9.05 4.39
CA GLU A 81 -27.37 -9.55 3.42
C GLU A 81 -28.50 -8.54 3.16
N THR A 82 -29.20 -8.11 4.21
CA THR A 82 -30.25 -7.10 4.12
C THR A 82 -29.76 -5.79 3.51
N PHE A 83 -28.51 -5.41 3.81
CA PHE A 83 -27.90 -4.22 3.23
C PHE A 83 -27.67 -4.39 1.72
N ALA A 84 -27.17 -5.55 1.30
CA ALA A 84 -26.94 -5.85 -0.11
C ALA A 84 -28.25 -5.92 -0.91
N GLU A 85 -29.26 -6.58 -0.38
CA GLU A 85 -30.59 -6.67 -0.97
C GLU A 85 -31.25 -5.29 -1.16
N LYS A 86 -31.20 -4.47 -0.10
CA LYS A 86 -31.85 -3.17 -0.08
C LYS A 86 -31.10 -2.12 -0.92
N HIS A 87 -29.78 -2.21 -1.03
CA HIS A 87 -28.96 -1.13 -1.58
C HIS A 87 -28.16 -1.50 -2.83
N GLY A 88 -28.15 -2.77 -3.25
CA GLY A 88 -27.42 -3.22 -4.44
C GLY A 88 -25.89 -3.15 -4.31
N VAL A 89 -25.39 -2.97 -3.08
CA VAL A 89 -23.96 -2.90 -2.76
C VAL A 89 -23.68 -3.60 -1.44
N SER A 90 -22.52 -4.27 -1.35
CA SER A 90 -22.14 -4.98 -0.13
C SER A 90 -21.70 -4.00 0.97
N LEU A 91 -22.03 -4.29 2.22
CA LEU A 91 -21.49 -3.58 3.39
C LEU A 91 -20.04 -4.02 3.61
N GLY A 92 -19.10 -3.26 3.06
CA GLY A 92 -17.65 -3.48 3.20
C GLY A 92 -17.08 -2.89 4.49
N PHE A 93 -15.76 -3.02 4.65
CA PHE A 93 -15.05 -2.34 5.74
C PHE A 93 -14.77 -0.87 5.42
N MET A 94 -14.69 -0.52 4.14
CA MET A 94 -14.23 0.80 3.72
C MET A 94 -15.16 1.92 4.18
N SER A 95 -16.47 1.70 4.21
CA SER A 95 -17.41 2.69 4.74
C SER A 95 -17.20 2.97 6.24
N PHE A 96 -16.87 1.94 7.05
CA PHE A 96 -16.54 2.13 8.47
C PHE A 96 -15.26 2.97 8.64
N PHE A 97 -14.20 2.61 7.93
CA PHE A 97 -12.94 3.34 8.01
C PHE A 97 -13.06 4.76 7.47
N THR A 98 -13.75 4.96 6.35
CA THR A 98 -13.98 6.29 5.79
C THR A 98 -14.76 7.19 6.78
N LYS A 99 -15.82 6.68 7.41
CA LYS A 99 -16.57 7.45 8.42
C LYS A 99 -15.74 7.74 9.67
N ALA A 100 -14.91 6.79 10.10
CA ALA A 100 -14.01 6.99 11.23
C ALA A 100 -12.94 8.06 10.93
N VAL A 101 -12.36 8.02 9.72
CA VAL A 101 -11.40 9.04 9.24
C VAL A 101 -12.08 10.41 9.18
N VAL A 102 -13.24 10.52 8.56
CA VAL A 102 -14.00 11.78 8.50
C VAL A 102 -14.24 12.34 9.90
N ARG A 103 -14.66 11.49 10.84
CA ARG A 103 -14.88 11.93 12.22
C ARG A 103 -13.59 12.42 12.88
N ALA A 104 -12.48 11.72 12.66
CA ALA A 104 -11.18 12.13 13.19
C ALA A 104 -10.71 13.46 12.59
N LEU A 105 -10.87 13.67 11.27
CA LEU A 105 -10.50 14.91 10.60
C LEU A 105 -11.33 16.11 11.09
N GLN A 106 -12.61 15.89 11.40
CA GLN A 106 -13.46 16.91 12.01
C GLN A 106 -13.06 17.27 13.46
N MET A 107 -12.54 16.29 14.22
CA MET A 107 -12.03 16.50 15.58
C MET A 107 -10.64 17.13 15.60
N TYR A 108 -9.84 16.85 14.58
CA TYR A 108 -8.45 17.31 14.45
C TYR A 108 -8.23 17.99 13.08
N PRO A 109 -8.77 19.20 12.86
CA PRO A 109 -8.77 19.84 11.56
C PRO A 109 -7.38 20.14 10.99
N ASP A 110 -6.35 20.22 11.84
CA ASP A 110 -4.97 20.40 11.40
C ASP A 110 -4.46 19.19 10.58
N VAL A 111 -5.00 18.01 10.80
CA VAL A 111 -4.69 16.83 9.99
C VAL A 111 -5.39 16.89 8.61
N ASN A 112 -6.52 17.60 8.51
CA ASN A 112 -7.22 17.87 7.25
C ASN A 112 -6.75 19.20 6.63
N SER A 113 -5.45 19.40 6.55
CA SER A 113 -4.84 20.62 6.03
C SER A 113 -3.60 20.29 5.20
N MET A 114 -3.07 21.29 4.52
CA MET A 114 -1.77 21.23 3.84
C MET A 114 -0.92 22.44 4.15
N ILE A 115 0.38 22.34 3.92
CA ILE A 115 1.32 23.46 3.98
C ILE A 115 1.58 23.94 2.55
N ASP A 116 1.45 25.23 2.32
CA ASP A 116 1.78 25.90 1.06
C ASP A 116 2.68 27.10 1.35
N GLY A 117 3.97 26.93 1.18
CA GLY A 117 4.99 27.88 1.61
C GLY A 117 4.88 28.16 3.11
N ASP A 118 4.60 29.40 3.48
CA ASP A 118 4.43 29.88 4.86
C ASP A 118 2.97 29.76 5.36
N TYR A 119 2.07 29.22 4.56
CA TYR A 119 0.65 29.16 4.87
C TYR A 119 0.20 27.74 5.17
N LYS A 120 -0.73 27.61 6.14
CA LYS A 120 -1.55 26.42 6.36
C LYS A 120 -2.90 26.63 5.69
N ILE A 121 -3.26 25.72 4.79
CA ILE A 121 -4.59 25.67 4.15
C ILE A 121 -5.39 24.57 4.83
N ALA A 122 -6.40 24.93 5.61
CA ALA A 122 -7.30 24.00 6.26
C ALA A 122 -8.56 23.81 5.40
N TYR A 123 -9.02 22.56 5.27
CA TYR A 123 -10.22 22.22 4.51
C TYR A 123 -11.42 22.04 5.45
N ASP A 124 -12.57 22.59 5.07
CA ASP A 124 -13.85 22.43 5.77
C ASP A 124 -14.70 21.27 5.22
N TYR A 125 -14.14 20.50 4.31
CA TYR A 125 -14.71 19.31 3.69
C TYR A 125 -13.73 18.13 3.76
N CYS A 126 -14.23 16.91 3.57
CA CYS A 126 -13.40 15.69 3.59
C CYS A 126 -13.50 14.96 2.25
N ASP A 127 -12.53 15.16 1.38
CA ASP A 127 -12.35 14.44 0.13
C ASP A 127 -11.34 13.30 0.34
N ILE A 128 -11.84 12.08 0.48
CA ILE A 128 -11.03 10.93 0.88
C ILE A 128 -10.52 10.16 -0.33
N SER A 129 -9.22 10.20 -0.55
CA SER A 129 -8.54 9.39 -1.56
C SER A 129 -8.46 7.93 -1.10
N VAL A 130 -8.84 6.98 -1.95
CA VAL A 130 -8.79 5.55 -1.64
C VAL A 130 -7.87 4.84 -2.62
N ALA A 131 -6.85 4.16 -2.11
CA ALA A 131 -5.92 3.42 -2.95
C ALA A 131 -6.59 2.18 -3.54
N VAL A 132 -6.64 2.10 -4.87
CA VAL A 132 -7.18 0.96 -5.63
C VAL A 132 -6.16 0.43 -6.62
N SER A 133 -6.09 -0.89 -6.77
CA SER A 133 -5.23 -1.55 -7.75
C SER A 133 -5.97 -1.72 -9.07
N GLY A 134 -5.33 -1.32 -10.17
CA GLY A 134 -5.84 -1.54 -11.52
C GLY A 134 -4.76 -2.13 -12.43
N PRO A 135 -5.09 -2.49 -13.68
CA PRO A 135 -4.15 -3.07 -14.64
C PRO A 135 -2.94 -2.17 -14.94
N LYS A 136 -3.10 -0.86 -14.80
CA LYS A 136 -2.04 0.13 -15.00
C LYS A 136 -1.21 0.40 -13.73
N GLY A 137 -1.54 -0.21 -12.59
CA GLY A 137 -0.89 -0.02 -11.30
C GLY A 137 -1.83 0.54 -10.23
N LEU A 138 -1.24 1.04 -9.14
CA LEU A 138 -1.97 1.68 -8.04
C LEU A 138 -2.47 3.05 -8.47
N MET A 139 -3.76 3.29 -8.27
CA MET A 139 -4.43 4.58 -8.46
C MET A 139 -5.09 5.00 -7.16
N VAL A 140 -5.31 6.30 -6.99
CA VAL A 140 -5.82 6.87 -5.73
C VAL A 140 -6.99 7.81 -6.03
N PRO A 141 -8.13 7.27 -6.53
CA PRO A 141 -9.31 8.09 -6.80
C PRO A 141 -9.93 8.62 -5.52
N VAL A 142 -10.71 9.70 -5.65
CA VAL A 142 -11.23 10.51 -4.55
C VAL A 142 -12.72 10.29 -4.37
N VAL A 143 -13.12 9.94 -3.16
CA VAL A 143 -14.51 9.97 -2.68
C VAL A 143 -14.79 11.38 -2.17
N ARG A 144 -15.58 12.14 -2.92
CA ARG A 144 -15.86 13.55 -2.66
C ARG A 144 -16.89 13.73 -1.55
N GLY A 145 -16.68 14.76 -0.71
CA GLY A 145 -17.64 15.17 0.33
C GLY A 145 -18.05 14.03 1.25
N ALA A 146 -17.06 13.19 1.66
CA ALA A 146 -17.29 11.97 2.42
C ALA A 146 -17.98 12.22 3.77
N GLU A 147 -17.89 13.43 4.32
CA GLU A 147 -18.60 13.86 5.52
C GLU A 147 -20.12 13.78 5.36
N ASN A 148 -20.63 14.04 4.16
CA ASN A 148 -22.06 14.04 3.86
C ASN A 148 -22.60 12.68 3.39
N LEU A 149 -21.69 11.72 3.12
CA LEU A 149 -22.07 10.42 2.58
C LEU A 149 -22.51 9.42 3.67
N SER A 150 -23.56 8.66 3.36
CA SER A 150 -23.95 7.48 4.15
C SER A 150 -23.02 6.29 3.87
N PHE A 151 -23.07 5.25 4.71
CA PHE A 151 -22.39 3.98 4.46
C PHE A 151 -22.66 3.43 3.06
N ARG A 152 -23.95 3.46 2.63
CA ARG A 152 -24.34 3.05 1.29
C ARG A 152 -23.64 3.87 0.21
N ALA A 153 -23.69 5.19 0.33
CA ALA A 153 -23.13 6.08 -0.68
C ALA A 153 -21.60 5.93 -0.80
N ILE A 154 -20.91 5.75 0.32
CA ILE A 154 -19.47 5.48 0.33
C ILE A 154 -19.15 4.15 -0.37
N GLU A 155 -19.84 3.06 -0.04
CA GLU A 155 -19.61 1.76 -0.68
C GLU A 155 -19.94 1.77 -2.18
N GLN A 156 -21.00 2.48 -2.58
CA GLN A 156 -21.38 2.67 -3.99
C GLN A 156 -20.30 3.45 -4.75
N GLU A 157 -19.81 4.54 -4.16
CA GLU A 157 -18.82 5.39 -4.80
C GLU A 157 -17.46 4.68 -4.93
N ILE A 158 -17.00 4.00 -3.88
CA ILE A 158 -15.78 3.19 -3.93
C ILE A 158 -15.91 2.08 -4.98
N LYS A 159 -17.06 1.40 -5.05
CA LYS A 159 -17.33 0.38 -6.08
C LYS A 159 -17.27 0.97 -7.48
N ARG A 160 -17.90 2.14 -7.69
CA ARG A 160 -17.90 2.87 -8.97
C ARG A 160 -16.46 3.21 -9.40
N LEU A 161 -15.67 3.79 -8.50
CA LEU A 161 -14.29 4.17 -8.75
C LEU A 161 -13.39 2.95 -9.01
N ALA A 162 -13.57 1.86 -8.26
CA ALA A 162 -12.82 0.62 -8.45
C ALA A 162 -13.11 -0.04 -9.82
N ILE A 163 -14.37 -0.02 -10.28
CA ILE A 163 -14.75 -0.50 -11.60
C ILE A 163 -14.09 0.36 -12.68
N ARG A 164 -14.19 1.68 -12.58
CA ARG A 164 -13.55 2.61 -13.53
C ARG A 164 -12.03 2.44 -13.55
N ALA A 165 -11.40 2.21 -12.40
CA ALA A 165 -9.97 1.94 -12.31
C ALA A 165 -9.58 0.65 -13.04
N ARG A 166 -10.34 -0.42 -12.85
CA ARG A 166 -10.13 -1.71 -13.52
C ARG A 166 -10.31 -1.60 -15.04
N ASP A 167 -11.32 -0.87 -15.45
CA ASP A 167 -11.67 -0.69 -16.87
C ASP A 167 -10.81 0.40 -17.56
N GLY A 168 -9.87 1.01 -16.84
CA GLY A 168 -8.95 2.04 -17.35
C GLY A 168 -9.61 3.37 -17.66
N GLN A 169 -10.77 3.64 -17.08
CA GLN A 169 -11.62 4.83 -17.30
C GLN A 169 -11.44 5.92 -16.24
N ILE A 170 -10.55 5.73 -15.27
CA ILE A 170 -10.21 6.76 -14.28
C ILE A 170 -9.57 7.94 -15.00
N THR A 171 -10.09 9.13 -14.73
CA THR A 171 -9.58 10.41 -15.24
C THR A 171 -8.64 11.07 -14.23
N LEU A 172 -7.94 12.12 -14.66
CA LEU A 172 -7.13 12.92 -13.76
C LEU A 172 -8.00 13.61 -12.70
N ASP A 173 -9.18 14.06 -13.09
CA ASP A 173 -10.15 14.71 -12.20
C ASP A 173 -10.64 13.78 -11.09
N ASP A 174 -10.81 12.48 -11.37
CA ASP A 174 -11.12 11.49 -10.34
C ASP A 174 -10.01 11.33 -9.28
N MET A 175 -8.77 11.73 -9.56
CA MET A 175 -7.57 11.48 -8.73
C MET A 175 -6.97 12.74 -8.10
N THR A 176 -7.53 13.92 -8.34
CA THR A 176 -7.01 15.20 -7.83
C THR A 176 -7.87 15.75 -6.71
N GLY A 177 -7.31 16.59 -5.86
CA GLY A 177 -8.05 17.37 -4.85
C GLY A 177 -8.45 16.60 -3.59
N GLY A 178 -7.96 15.37 -3.37
CA GLY A 178 -8.20 14.67 -2.10
C GLY A 178 -7.48 15.35 -0.93
N THR A 179 -8.13 15.37 0.26
CA THR A 179 -7.58 16.01 1.46
C THR A 179 -6.90 15.02 2.41
N PHE A 180 -7.22 13.73 2.31
CA PHE A 180 -6.64 12.65 3.09
C PHE A 180 -6.68 11.34 2.30
N THR A 181 -5.77 10.42 2.58
CA THR A 181 -5.70 9.13 1.86
C THR A 181 -5.92 7.94 2.78
N ILE A 182 -6.65 6.93 2.30
CA ILE A 182 -6.72 5.59 2.90
C ILE A 182 -6.08 4.58 1.94
N SER A 183 -5.06 3.88 2.42
CA SER A 183 -4.39 2.79 1.70
C SER A 183 -4.58 1.47 2.43
N ASN A 184 -4.82 0.38 1.69
CA ASN A 184 -5.04 -0.93 2.27
C ASN A 184 -3.99 -1.94 1.79
N GLY A 185 -2.98 -2.16 2.63
CA GLY A 185 -1.95 -3.19 2.44
C GLY A 185 -2.40 -4.59 2.90
N GLY A 186 -3.47 -4.70 3.67
CA GLY A 186 -3.98 -5.97 4.21
C GLY A 186 -4.44 -6.93 3.13
N VAL A 187 -4.95 -6.43 2.00
CA VAL A 187 -5.32 -7.24 0.83
C VAL A 187 -4.11 -7.98 0.21
N PHE A 188 -2.91 -7.52 0.50
CA PHE A 188 -1.64 -8.15 0.07
C PHE A 188 -0.94 -8.91 1.21
N GLY A 189 -1.62 -9.12 2.34
CA GLY A 189 -1.09 -9.81 3.51
C GLY A 189 -0.13 -8.98 4.36
N SER A 190 -0.05 -7.66 4.16
CA SER A 190 0.80 -6.80 4.98
C SER A 190 0.31 -6.76 6.42
N MET A 191 1.18 -7.13 7.35
CA MET A 191 0.93 -7.03 8.78
C MET A 191 1.21 -5.61 9.30
N LEU A 192 2.24 -4.95 8.76
CA LEU A 192 2.70 -3.65 9.17
C LEU A 192 3.47 -2.97 8.05
N SER A 193 3.24 -1.69 7.80
CA SER A 193 4.00 -0.90 6.83
C SER A 193 3.96 0.58 7.18
N THR A 194 4.85 1.35 6.57
CA THR A 194 4.94 2.80 6.71
C THR A 194 4.53 3.45 5.38
N PRO A 195 3.24 3.79 5.18
CA PRO A 195 2.80 4.36 3.94
C PRO A 195 3.42 5.75 3.71
N ILE A 196 3.68 6.05 2.43
CA ILE A 196 4.16 7.37 2.01
C ILE A 196 2.94 8.25 1.78
N ILE A 197 2.92 9.47 2.32
CA ILE A 197 1.83 10.41 2.14
C ILE A 197 1.63 10.76 0.66
N ASN A 198 0.41 11.14 0.30
CA ASN A 198 0.06 11.57 -1.06
C ASN A 198 -0.01 13.11 -1.10
N PRO A 199 1.06 13.80 -1.56
CA PRO A 199 1.10 15.25 -1.48
C PRO A 199 -0.05 15.90 -2.28
N PRO A 200 -0.54 17.06 -1.83
CA PRO A 200 -0.07 17.89 -0.72
C PRO A 200 -0.68 17.53 0.66
N GLN A 201 -1.29 16.37 0.80
CA GLN A 201 -1.97 15.93 2.02
C GLN A 201 -0.99 15.77 3.19
N SER A 202 -1.46 16.07 4.41
CA SER A 202 -0.67 15.96 5.64
C SER A 202 -0.71 14.58 6.28
N GLY A 203 -1.60 13.67 5.84
CA GLY A 203 -1.77 12.37 6.46
C GLY A 203 -2.27 11.30 5.51
N ILE A 204 -1.99 10.06 5.89
CA ILE A 204 -2.46 8.84 5.23
C ILE A 204 -2.75 7.77 6.26
N LEU A 205 -3.89 7.10 6.16
CA LEU A 205 -4.19 5.90 6.94
C LEU A 205 -3.75 4.65 6.17
N GLY A 206 -2.79 3.91 6.73
CA GLY A 206 -2.44 2.57 6.25
C GLY A 206 -3.27 1.51 6.99
N MET A 207 -4.16 0.83 6.29
CA MET A 207 -4.85 -0.35 6.79
C MET A 207 -4.00 -1.59 6.53
N HIS A 208 -4.02 -2.53 7.48
CA HIS A 208 -3.27 -3.77 7.40
C HIS A 208 -4.17 -4.99 7.55
N ASN A 209 -3.58 -6.16 7.61
CA ASN A 209 -4.32 -7.41 7.72
C ASN A 209 -5.06 -7.49 9.06
N ILE A 210 -6.25 -8.11 9.05
CA ILE A 210 -7.00 -8.44 10.27
C ILE A 210 -6.53 -9.83 10.70
N ILE A 211 -5.95 -9.92 11.90
CA ILE A 211 -5.31 -11.13 12.41
C ILE A 211 -6.03 -11.56 13.68
N GLU A 212 -6.48 -12.81 13.74
CA GLU A 212 -6.95 -13.42 14.98
C GLU A 212 -5.75 -13.78 15.85
N ARG A 213 -5.68 -13.20 17.05
CA ARG A 213 -4.61 -13.46 18.01
C ARG A 213 -5.06 -13.17 19.44
N PRO A 214 -4.42 -13.80 20.44
CA PRO A 214 -4.60 -13.42 21.83
C PRO A 214 -4.13 -11.98 22.05
N VAL A 215 -4.92 -11.19 22.75
CA VAL A 215 -4.57 -9.82 23.15
C VAL A 215 -4.83 -9.65 24.63
N ALA A 216 -4.05 -8.81 25.30
CA ALA A 216 -4.28 -8.46 26.69
C ALA A 216 -5.19 -7.22 26.76
N ILE A 217 -6.37 -7.37 27.37
CA ILE A 217 -7.30 -6.29 27.62
C ILE A 217 -7.45 -6.17 29.15
N GLU A 218 -7.12 -5.00 29.72
CA GLU A 218 -7.15 -4.76 31.18
C GLU A 218 -6.35 -5.81 31.98
N GLY A 219 -5.21 -6.26 31.45
CA GLY A 219 -4.35 -7.24 32.10
C GLY A 219 -4.82 -8.69 31.99
N LYS A 220 -5.86 -8.98 31.23
CA LYS A 220 -6.37 -10.34 30.95
C LYS A 220 -6.19 -10.67 29.46
N VAL A 221 -5.82 -11.95 29.18
CA VAL A 221 -5.74 -12.48 27.83
C VAL A 221 -7.11 -12.95 27.37
#